data_e06941b57b046454220a1f1061f4fc6f
#
_entry.id   e06941b57b046454220a1f1061f4fc6f
#
_cell.length_a   1.000
_cell.length_b   1.000
_cell.length_c   1.000
_cell.angle_alpha   90.00
_cell.angle_beta   90.00
_cell.angle_gamma   90.00
#
_symmetry.space_group_name_H-M   'P 1'
#
loop_
_entity.id
_entity.type
_entity.pdbx_description
1 polymer ?
#
loop_
_entity_poly.entity_id
_entity_poly.type
_entity_poly.pdbx_seq_one_letter_code
_entity_poly.pdbx_strand_id
1 'polypeptide(L)'
;MENIAMRLPRQNTPLSSLLATLAAALLLAGCATPPPAPPAEPVKVKILAINDFHGNLKPPPGGIRVRDAAGKLVNVDAGGAEYLATAVAQLRAKNPNHIFVAAGDLIGATPLLSALFRDEPTVEALSLMGLEASAVGNHEFDKGAAELLRMQRGGCENPEGCKGPKPFTGATYKYLAASTVVEATGQTLFPPHHIKTFQGIPVAFIGLTLKGTPGIVVPAGVAGLRFDDEAATINRLVPVLQKQGIEAIIVLIHEGGTPTGDYNECPGLNGTIVDIVKKLDKAVDAVISGHTHRAYNCRIDGRLVTSGDKYGTIVSEIDLVLDPATRDVISATAENHLVLSTRFAKDPRQTALIAQYEALSGALAKRVVGRVAAALPRENNAAGENPLGQIIADAQLAATRDAGAQVAFMNPGGIRAALLMPADGQVRYEDLFSIQPFYNNLVTMNLSGAQVLQLLEQQWADRIDGGRVMHVSKGFTYTWDSKQPPGQRVVPGSVRLNGQPLLPTAQLRVTVNAFMAGGGDSYPMFKLGTDRVTGVMDVDALEYFVRDNPGLAPGVLNRIVRVN
;
A
#
# COMPACT_ATOMS: atom_id res chain seq x y z
N MET A 1 3.29 -102.68 -5.94
CA MET A 1 3.59 -103.45 -4.74
C MET A 1 3.32 -102.55 -3.58
N GLU A 2 2.38 -102.81 -3.05
CA GLU A 2 1.60 -103.38 -1.96
C GLU A 2 1.04 -102.31 -0.98
N ASN A 3 -0.27 -102.43 -0.94
CA ASN A 3 -1.14 -101.79 0.07
C ASN A 3 -0.83 -102.19 1.50
N ILE A 4 -0.89 -101.31 2.45
CA ILE A 4 -1.40 -101.69 3.79
C ILE A 4 -2.29 -100.53 4.26
N ALA A 5 -3.58 -100.85 4.37
CA ALA A 5 -4.60 -99.98 5.02
C ALA A 5 -4.61 -100.26 6.52
N MET A 6 -4.52 -99.20 7.34
CA MET A 6 -4.74 -99.36 8.78
C MET A 6 -5.99 -98.50 9.17
N ARG A 7 -7.05 -99.22 9.63
CA ARG A 7 -8.30 -98.62 10.18
C ARG A 7 -8.05 -98.15 11.63
N LEU A 8 -8.44 -96.91 11.93
CA LEU A 8 -8.60 -96.41 13.28
C LEU A 8 -10.08 -96.20 13.57
N PRO A 9 -10.52 -96.36 14.82
CA PRO A 9 -11.94 -96.41 15.20
C PRO A 9 -12.57 -94.98 15.30
N ARG A 10 -13.85 -94.90 14.89
CA ARG A 10 -14.70 -93.78 15.05
C ARG A 10 -15.07 -93.58 16.52
N GLN A 11 -14.67 -92.45 17.12
CA GLN A 11 -15.30 -91.93 18.31
C GLN A 11 -16.27 -90.81 17.92
N ASN A 12 -17.57 -91.02 18.20
CA ASN A 12 -18.63 -90.06 18.07
C ASN A 12 -18.62 -89.15 19.34
N THR A 13 -18.26 -87.87 19.22
CA THR A 13 -18.56 -86.90 20.21
C THR A 13 -19.49 -85.87 19.59
N PRO A 14 -20.52 -85.40 20.29
CA PRO A 14 -21.56 -84.50 19.71
C PRO A 14 -21.01 -83.07 19.53
N LEU A 15 -20.95 -82.64 18.28
CA LEU A 15 -20.48 -81.31 17.84
C LEU A 15 -21.46 -80.14 18.13
N SER A 16 -22.54 -80.45 18.86
CA SER A 16 -23.65 -79.48 19.08
C SER A 16 -23.53 -78.54 20.30
N SER A 17 -22.61 -78.80 21.22
CA SER A 17 -22.46 -77.99 22.43
C SER A 17 -21.35 -76.88 22.35
N LEU A 18 -20.42 -77.00 21.38
CA LEU A 18 -19.37 -75.95 21.23
C LEU A 18 -19.77 -74.81 20.31
N LEU A 19 -20.73 -74.94 19.40
CA LEU A 19 -21.23 -73.87 18.57
C LEU A 19 -22.14 -72.88 19.29
N ALA A 20 -22.84 -73.31 20.34
CA ALA A 20 -23.74 -72.39 21.10
C ALA A 20 -22.99 -71.46 22.04
N THR A 21 -21.82 -71.88 22.55
CA THR A 21 -20.98 -70.98 23.40
C THR A 21 -20.13 -70.00 22.62
N LEU A 22 -19.72 -70.29 21.37
CA LEU A 22 -19.02 -69.35 20.50
C LEU A 22 -19.95 -68.26 19.93
N ALA A 23 -21.24 -68.58 19.65
CA ALA A 23 -22.22 -67.63 19.17
C ALA A 23 -22.66 -66.63 20.26
N ALA A 24 -22.72 -67.03 21.55
CA ALA A 24 -23.03 -66.13 22.65
C ALA A 24 -21.87 -65.20 23.03
N ALA A 25 -20.60 -65.61 22.83
CA ALA A 25 -19.41 -64.75 23.03
C ALA A 25 -19.24 -63.72 21.93
N LEU A 26 -19.66 -63.99 20.68
CA LEU A 26 -19.63 -63.04 19.55
C LEU A 26 -20.74 -61.99 19.61
N LEU A 27 -21.85 -62.23 20.29
CA LEU A 27 -22.95 -61.25 20.45
C LEU A 27 -22.72 -60.26 21.60
N LEU A 28 -21.79 -60.51 22.52
CA LEU A 28 -21.40 -59.62 23.59
C LEU A 28 -20.20 -58.71 23.27
N ALA A 29 -19.47 -58.97 22.16
CA ALA A 29 -18.36 -58.16 21.70
C ALA A 29 -18.80 -57.02 20.77
N GLY A 30 -20.10 -56.87 20.46
CA GLY A 30 -20.62 -56.06 19.37
C GLY A 30 -21.07 -54.64 19.72
N CYS A 31 -20.82 -54.10 20.93
CA CYS A 31 -21.24 -52.75 21.31
C CYS A 31 -20.22 -51.95 22.16
N ALA A 32 -18.93 -52.20 21.98
CA ALA A 32 -17.94 -51.21 22.42
C ALA A 32 -17.80 -50.15 21.31
N THR A 33 -18.56 -49.08 21.38
CA THR A 33 -18.22 -47.85 20.61
C THR A 33 -16.79 -47.48 20.95
N PRO A 34 -15.89 -47.37 19.98
CA PRO A 34 -14.55 -46.87 20.27
C PRO A 34 -14.66 -45.56 21.02
N PRO A 35 -13.80 -45.29 22.02
CA PRO A 35 -13.81 -44.01 22.72
C PRO A 35 -13.69 -42.91 21.67
N PRO A 36 -14.42 -41.79 21.83
CA PRO A 36 -14.31 -40.66 20.90
C PRO A 36 -12.83 -40.31 20.76
N ALA A 37 -12.38 -40.16 19.54
CA ALA A 37 -11.02 -39.69 19.27
C ALA A 37 -10.78 -38.39 20.08
N PRO A 38 -9.59 -38.25 20.68
CA PRO A 38 -9.28 -37.00 21.37
C PRO A 38 -9.48 -35.82 20.41
N PRO A 39 -9.97 -34.66 20.91
CA PRO A 39 -10.13 -33.49 20.06
C PRO A 39 -8.83 -33.21 19.31
N ALA A 40 -8.91 -32.94 18.01
CA ALA A 40 -7.73 -32.59 17.24
C ALA A 40 -7.11 -31.29 17.80
N GLU A 41 -5.78 -31.24 17.91
CA GLU A 41 -5.09 -30.06 18.41
C GLU A 41 -5.29 -28.85 17.49
N PRO A 42 -5.47 -27.65 18.05
CA PRO A 42 -5.58 -26.43 17.26
C PRO A 42 -4.36 -26.20 16.33
N VAL A 43 -4.63 -25.76 15.09
CA VAL A 43 -3.58 -25.51 14.10
C VAL A 43 -3.09 -24.08 14.21
N LYS A 44 -1.82 -23.92 14.53
CA LYS A 44 -1.15 -22.59 14.55
C LYS A 44 -0.71 -22.22 13.14
N VAL A 45 -1.07 -21.03 12.70
CA VAL A 45 -0.73 -20.46 11.38
C VAL A 45 -0.07 -19.11 11.58
N LYS A 46 0.97 -18.84 10.80
CA LYS A 46 1.67 -17.55 10.80
C LYS A 46 1.42 -16.82 9.48
N ILE A 47 0.83 -15.63 9.55
CA ILE A 47 0.72 -14.72 8.43
C ILE A 47 1.80 -13.65 8.59
N LEU A 48 2.61 -13.47 7.57
CA LEU A 48 3.53 -12.35 7.46
C LEU A 48 2.93 -11.36 6.46
N ALA A 49 2.92 -10.07 6.81
CA ALA A 49 2.31 -9.08 5.96
C ALA A 49 3.16 -7.81 5.82
N ILE A 50 3.08 -7.20 4.64
CA ILE A 50 3.60 -5.86 4.35
C ILE A 50 2.51 -5.05 3.65
N ASN A 51 2.70 -3.75 3.57
CA ASN A 51 1.89 -2.82 2.78
C ASN A 51 2.77 -1.66 2.29
N ASP A 52 2.29 -0.95 1.27
CA ASP A 52 2.91 0.31 0.82
C ASP A 52 4.43 0.20 0.59
N PHE A 53 4.87 -0.86 -0.07
CA PHE A 53 6.29 -1.10 -0.33
C PHE A 53 6.88 -0.06 -1.30
N HIS A 54 6.07 0.39 -2.28
CA HIS A 54 6.41 1.45 -3.23
C HIS A 54 7.82 1.31 -3.80
N GLY A 55 8.18 0.12 -4.25
CA GLY A 55 9.43 -0.11 -4.95
C GLY A 55 10.71 0.23 -4.19
N ASN A 56 10.67 0.30 -2.87
CA ASN A 56 11.84 0.63 -2.06
C ASN A 56 12.79 -0.57 -1.98
N LEU A 57 13.45 -0.85 -3.10
CA LEU A 57 14.46 -1.91 -3.19
C LEU A 57 15.64 -1.65 -2.25
N LYS A 58 16.01 -0.38 -2.07
CA LYS A 58 16.99 0.10 -1.08
C LYS A 58 16.27 0.67 0.14
N PRO A 59 16.90 0.71 1.31
CA PRO A 59 16.33 1.39 2.47
C PRO A 59 15.94 2.82 2.14
N PRO A 60 14.73 3.28 2.56
CA PRO A 60 14.31 4.65 2.32
C PRO A 60 15.21 5.62 3.09
N PRO A 61 15.53 6.81 2.52
CA PRO A 61 16.28 7.84 3.23
C PRO A 61 15.59 8.24 4.55
N GLY A 62 16.34 8.18 5.67
CA GLY A 62 15.83 8.47 7.01
C GLY A 62 15.07 7.29 7.67
N GLY A 63 14.93 6.15 7.01
CA GLY A 63 14.33 4.94 7.56
C GLY A 63 12.91 5.13 8.07
N ILE A 64 12.65 4.69 9.29
CA ILE A 64 11.36 4.84 9.98
C ILE A 64 11.49 5.71 11.23
N ARG A 65 10.45 6.47 11.56
CA ARG A 65 10.37 7.30 12.76
C ARG A 65 9.60 6.57 13.86
N VAL A 66 10.29 6.28 14.96
CA VAL A 66 9.74 5.52 16.10
C VAL A 66 10.08 6.23 17.42
N ARG A 67 9.44 5.82 18.52
CA ARG A 67 9.82 6.29 19.85
C ARG A 67 10.96 5.44 20.40
N ASP A 68 11.97 6.10 20.95
CA ASP A 68 13.02 5.44 21.72
C ASP A 68 12.54 5.08 23.14
N ALA A 69 13.39 4.44 23.93
CA ALA A 69 13.09 4.05 25.31
C ALA A 69 12.73 5.24 26.24
N ALA A 70 13.11 6.46 25.88
CA ALA A 70 12.76 7.69 26.57
C ALA A 70 11.46 8.34 26.04
N GLY A 71 10.78 7.72 25.07
CA GLY A 71 9.57 8.23 24.43
C GLY A 71 9.82 9.32 23.39
N LYS A 72 11.09 9.63 23.06
CA LYS A 72 11.46 10.64 22.07
C LYS A 72 11.38 10.03 20.66
N LEU A 73 10.83 10.78 19.71
CA LEU A 73 10.80 10.40 18.30
C LEU A 73 12.21 10.48 17.70
N VAL A 74 12.67 9.35 17.17
CA VAL A 74 13.97 9.20 16.50
C VAL A 74 13.78 8.49 15.17
N ASN A 75 14.64 8.78 14.21
CA ASN A 75 14.71 8.03 12.97
C ASN A 75 15.69 6.87 13.13
N VAL A 76 15.32 5.68 12.65
CA VAL A 76 16.16 4.49 12.64
C VAL A 76 16.22 3.92 11.23
N ASP A 77 17.39 3.45 10.82
CA ASP A 77 17.59 2.87 9.49
C ASP A 77 16.86 1.52 9.38
N ALA A 78 15.86 1.47 8.50
CA ALA A 78 15.00 0.31 8.30
C ALA A 78 14.49 0.22 6.86
N GLY A 79 14.05 -0.96 6.46
CA GLY A 79 13.43 -1.21 5.17
C GLY A 79 14.42 -1.62 4.07
N GLY A 80 13.92 -1.62 2.83
CA GLY A 80 14.64 -2.12 1.67
C GLY A 80 14.55 -3.64 1.49
N ALA A 81 14.54 -4.08 0.23
CA ALA A 81 14.31 -5.47 -0.14
C ALA A 81 15.31 -6.46 0.47
N GLU A 82 16.59 -6.06 0.57
CA GLU A 82 17.66 -6.92 1.07
C GLU A 82 17.43 -7.34 2.54
N TYR A 83 17.07 -6.39 3.40
CA TYR A 83 16.83 -6.64 4.84
C TYR A 83 15.44 -7.24 5.08
N LEU A 84 14.43 -6.78 4.32
CA LEU A 84 13.07 -7.31 4.36
C LEU A 84 13.04 -8.81 4.04
N ALA A 85 13.78 -9.24 3.00
CA ALA A 85 13.84 -10.65 2.61
C ALA A 85 14.38 -11.53 3.76
N THR A 86 15.41 -11.08 4.45
CA THR A 86 15.98 -11.80 5.60
C THR A 86 15.02 -11.82 6.78
N ALA A 87 14.34 -10.69 7.07
CA ALA A 87 13.33 -10.61 8.12
C ALA A 87 12.17 -11.58 7.86
N VAL A 88 11.61 -11.57 6.66
CA VAL A 88 10.55 -12.50 6.23
C VAL A 88 11.01 -13.96 6.34
N ALA A 89 12.22 -14.29 5.88
CA ALA A 89 12.75 -15.65 5.96
C ALA A 89 12.90 -16.15 7.40
N GLN A 90 13.40 -15.30 8.31
CA GLN A 90 13.57 -15.68 9.73
C GLN A 90 12.20 -15.85 10.44
N LEU A 91 11.23 -14.96 10.18
CA LEU A 91 9.91 -15.07 10.76
C LEU A 91 9.15 -16.30 10.21
N ARG A 92 9.26 -16.55 8.91
CA ARG A 92 8.68 -17.73 8.24
C ARG A 92 9.20 -19.05 8.84
N ALA A 93 10.49 -19.12 9.15
CA ALA A 93 11.11 -20.31 9.72
C ALA A 93 10.56 -20.71 11.10
N LYS A 94 9.86 -19.82 11.80
CA LYS A 94 9.28 -20.10 13.12
C LYS A 94 8.07 -21.04 13.06
N ASN A 95 7.39 -21.15 11.91
CA ASN A 95 6.21 -22.00 11.75
C ASN A 95 6.11 -22.53 10.31
N PRO A 96 6.04 -23.86 10.08
CA PRO A 96 5.86 -24.43 8.74
C PRO A 96 4.50 -24.06 8.10
N ASN A 97 3.46 -23.82 8.94
CA ASN A 97 2.17 -23.31 8.49
C ASN A 97 2.24 -21.78 8.39
N HIS A 98 2.71 -21.25 7.28
CA HIS A 98 2.83 -19.81 7.08
C HIS A 98 2.36 -19.35 5.69
N ILE A 99 2.11 -18.07 5.56
CA ILE A 99 1.87 -17.36 4.29
C ILE A 99 2.49 -15.95 4.37
N PHE A 100 2.98 -15.44 3.24
CA PHE A 100 3.43 -14.05 3.11
C PHE A 100 2.49 -13.31 2.15
N VAL A 101 1.86 -12.23 2.63
CA VAL A 101 0.84 -11.47 1.92
C VAL A 101 1.13 -9.97 1.95
N ALA A 102 0.37 -9.19 1.16
CA ALA A 102 0.48 -7.75 1.19
C ALA A 102 -0.89 -7.05 1.04
N ALA A 103 -0.99 -5.83 1.58
CA ALA A 103 -2.20 -4.99 1.51
C ALA A 103 -2.08 -3.85 0.49
N GLY A 104 -1.45 -4.09 -0.67
CA GLY A 104 -1.41 -3.16 -1.81
C GLY A 104 -0.29 -2.12 -1.75
N ASP A 105 -0.24 -1.28 -2.79
CA ASP A 105 0.78 -0.26 -3.06
C ASP A 105 2.21 -0.83 -3.01
N LEU A 106 2.40 -1.96 -3.65
CA LEU A 106 3.71 -2.57 -3.80
C LEU A 106 4.57 -1.82 -4.81
N ILE A 107 3.91 -1.29 -5.85
CA ILE A 107 4.48 -0.53 -6.97
C ILE A 107 3.80 0.84 -7.09
N GLY A 108 4.33 1.70 -7.96
CA GLY A 108 3.88 3.08 -8.16
C GLY A 108 4.45 4.04 -7.12
N ALA A 109 4.60 5.30 -7.48
CA ALA A 109 5.30 6.31 -6.67
C ALA A 109 6.67 5.85 -6.15
N THR A 110 7.41 5.10 -6.96
CA THR A 110 8.60 4.32 -6.61
C THR A 110 9.88 5.11 -6.83
N PRO A 111 10.96 4.83 -6.08
CA PRO A 111 12.29 5.38 -6.35
C PRO A 111 12.79 5.06 -7.76
N LEU A 112 13.72 5.88 -8.27
CA LEU A 112 14.22 5.84 -9.64
C LEU A 112 14.67 4.44 -10.09
N LEU A 113 15.33 3.68 -9.19
CA LEU A 113 15.80 2.32 -9.47
C LEU A 113 14.67 1.36 -9.88
N SER A 114 13.45 1.56 -9.38
CA SER A 114 12.27 0.78 -9.78
C SER A 114 11.53 1.44 -10.94
N ALA A 115 11.29 2.75 -10.86
CA ALA A 115 10.49 3.51 -11.82
C ALA A 115 11.04 3.46 -13.26
N LEU A 116 12.37 3.52 -13.45
CA LEU A 116 13.02 3.44 -14.76
C LEU A 116 12.70 2.15 -15.52
N PHE A 117 12.42 1.09 -14.79
CA PHE A 117 12.10 -0.23 -15.33
C PHE A 117 10.62 -0.59 -15.14
N ARG A 118 9.74 0.44 -15.01
CA ARG A 118 8.27 0.28 -14.87
C ARG A 118 7.86 -0.64 -13.71
N ASP A 119 8.64 -0.64 -12.64
CA ASP A 119 8.47 -1.43 -11.41
C ASP A 119 8.71 -2.95 -11.55
N GLU A 120 9.24 -3.40 -12.69
CA GLU A 120 9.62 -4.80 -12.91
C GLU A 120 10.58 -5.33 -11.82
N PRO A 121 11.66 -4.61 -11.40
CA PRO A 121 12.55 -5.12 -10.35
C PRO A 121 11.88 -5.26 -8.99
N THR A 122 10.86 -4.46 -8.70
CA THR A 122 10.07 -4.58 -7.47
C THR A 122 9.24 -5.86 -7.48
N VAL A 123 8.54 -6.15 -8.58
CA VAL A 123 7.77 -7.38 -8.74
C VAL A 123 8.69 -8.61 -8.67
N GLU A 124 9.86 -8.55 -9.28
CA GLU A 124 10.87 -9.62 -9.19
C GLU A 124 11.38 -9.81 -7.76
N ALA A 125 11.69 -8.73 -7.04
CA ALA A 125 12.17 -8.78 -5.65
C ALA A 125 11.15 -9.43 -4.72
N LEU A 126 9.88 -9.04 -4.80
CA LEU A 126 8.80 -9.58 -3.98
C LEU A 126 8.49 -11.04 -4.34
N SER A 127 8.55 -11.37 -5.62
CA SER A 127 8.44 -12.76 -6.09
C SER A 127 9.58 -13.63 -5.53
N LEU A 128 10.80 -13.13 -5.53
CA LEU A 128 11.99 -13.80 -4.99
C LEU A 128 11.91 -13.98 -3.45
N MET A 129 11.23 -13.08 -2.74
CA MET A 129 10.93 -13.21 -1.30
C MET A 129 9.85 -14.27 -1.03
N GLY A 130 9.11 -14.70 -2.05
CA GLY A 130 8.02 -15.65 -1.93
C GLY A 130 6.74 -15.02 -1.39
N LEU A 131 6.41 -13.82 -1.83
CA LEU A 131 5.07 -13.25 -1.68
C LEU A 131 4.07 -14.18 -2.37
N GLU A 132 2.90 -14.43 -1.77
CA GLU A 132 1.90 -15.36 -2.30
C GLU A 132 0.65 -14.66 -2.80
N ALA A 133 0.21 -13.60 -2.10
CA ALA A 133 -0.95 -12.81 -2.51
C ALA A 133 -0.81 -11.34 -2.07
N SER A 134 -1.36 -10.43 -2.85
CA SER A 134 -1.47 -9.00 -2.51
C SER A 134 -2.82 -8.45 -2.90
N ALA A 135 -3.44 -7.62 -2.04
CA ALA A 135 -4.46 -6.71 -2.51
C ALA A 135 -3.87 -5.75 -3.55
N VAL A 136 -4.69 -5.21 -4.44
CA VAL A 136 -4.34 -4.12 -5.33
C VAL A 136 -4.55 -2.80 -4.59
N GLY A 137 -3.53 -1.94 -4.52
CA GLY A 137 -3.66 -0.57 -4.02
C GLY A 137 -4.01 0.41 -5.13
N ASN A 138 -4.07 1.71 -4.80
CA ASN A 138 -4.33 2.72 -5.82
C ASN A 138 -3.12 2.96 -6.73
N HIS A 139 -1.90 2.89 -6.21
CA HIS A 139 -0.69 3.13 -7.00
C HIS A 139 -0.35 2.01 -7.98
N GLU A 140 -0.91 0.80 -7.83
CA GLU A 140 -0.88 -0.20 -8.88
C GLU A 140 -1.51 0.31 -10.19
N PHE A 141 -2.40 1.32 -10.13
CA PHE A 141 -3.04 1.93 -11.31
C PHE A 141 -2.32 3.18 -11.85
N ASP A 142 -1.18 3.59 -11.31
CA ASP A 142 -0.46 4.80 -11.77
C ASP A 142 -0.15 4.78 -13.26
N LYS A 143 0.15 3.59 -13.81
CA LYS A 143 0.39 3.36 -15.25
C LYS A 143 -0.80 2.72 -15.97
N GLY A 144 -1.96 2.67 -15.32
CA GLY A 144 -3.21 2.14 -15.85
C GLY A 144 -3.39 0.63 -15.70
N ALA A 145 -4.65 0.18 -15.85
CA ALA A 145 -5.06 -1.21 -15.67
C ALA A 145 -4.34 -2.19 -16.60
N ALA A 146 -4.04 -1.79 -17.84
CA ALA A 146 -3.33 -2.64 -18.79
C ALA A 146 -1.90 -2.97 -18.32
N GLU A 147 -1.20 -1.97 -17.76
CA GLU A 147 0.13 -2.17 -17.22
C GLU A 147 0.09 -3.02 -15.94
N LEU A 148 -0.89 -2.82 -15.07
CA LEU A 148 -1.10 -3.67 -13.89
C LEU A 148 -1.34 -5.14 -14.28
N LEU A 149 -2.13 -5.39 -15.33
CA LEU A 149 -2.31 -6.75 -15.88
C LEU A 149 -0.99 -7.31 -16.40
N ARG A 150 -0.12 -6.48 -17.03
CA ARG A 150 1.23 -6.88 -17.43
C ARG A 150 2.11 -7.21 -16.22
N MET A 151 2.02 -6.45 -15.13
CA MET A 151 2.76 -6.76 -13.89
C MET A 151 2.42 -8.16 -13.38
N GLN A 152 1.17 -8.61 -13.52
CA GLN A 152 0.79 -9.98 -13.15
C GLN A 152 1.29 -11.03 -14.16
N ARG A 153 1.18 -10.76 -15.48
CA ARG A 153 1.37 -11.77 -16.53
C ARG A 153 2.81 -11.83 -17.06
N GLY A 154 3.54 -10.73 -16.94
CA GLY A 154 4.81 -10.52 -17.62
C GLY A 154 4.63 -10.03 -19.06
N GLY A 155 5.73 -10.05 -19.81
CA GLY A 155 5.80 -9.60 -21.20
C GLY A 155 6.41 -8.22 -21.38
N CYS A 156 6.77 -7.91 -22.63
CA CYS A 156 7.40 -6.66 -23.06
C CYS A 156 6.55 -5.92 -24.10
N GLU A 157 5.23 -6.09 -24.05
CA GLU A 157 4.28 -5.63 -25.08
C GLU A 157 3.86 -4.16 -24.92
N ASN A 158 4.45 -3.44 -23.95
CA ASN A 158 4.24 -1.99 -23.85
C ASN A 158 5.03 -1.26 -24.95
N PRO A 159 4.67 0.01 -25.30
CA PRO A 159 5.33 0.75 -26.37
C PRO A 159 6.85 0.91 -26.22
N GLU A 160 7.36 0.78 -24.98
CA GLU A 160 8.78 0.96 -24.66
C GLU A 160 9.55 -0.35 -24.56
N GLY A 161 8.87 -1.51 -24.61
CA GLY A 161 9.45 -2.83 -24.37
C GLY A 161 9.89 -3.04 -22.92
N CYS A 162 10.53 -4.16 -22.64
CA CYS A 162 11.20 -4.39 -21.36
C CYS A 162 12.54 -3.64 -21.32
N LYS A 163 12.76 -2.86 -20.28
CA LYS A 163 14.00 -2.10 -20.06
C LYS A 163 14.98 -2.82 -19.11
N GLY A 164 14.53 -3.90 -18.49
CA GLY A 164 15.32 -4.71 -17.57
C GLY A 164 16.40 -5.55 -18.28
N PRO A 165 17.26 -6.22 -17.51
CA PRO A 165 18.38 -7.01 -18.06
C PRO A 165 17.92 -8.31 -18.75
N LYS A 166 16.67 -8.70 -18.62
CA LYS A 166 16.03 -9.89 -19.18
C LYS A 166 14.54 -9.62 -19.44
N PRO A 167 13.88 -10.44 -20.27
CA PRO A 167 12.43 -10.35 -20.43
C PRO A 167 11.70 -10.50 -19.08
N PHE A 168 10.72 -9.64 -18.84
CA PHE A 168 9.95 -9.64 -17.60
C PHE A 168 8.93 -10.79 -17.59
N THR A 169 8.95 -11.62 -16.56
CA THR A 169 8.10 -12.83 -16.44
C THR A 169 6.82 -12.62 -15.64
N GLY A 170 6.62 -11.44 -15.07
CA GLY A 170 5.47 -11.13 -14.23
C GLY A 170 5.61 -11.60 -12.79
N ALA A 171 4.59 -11.28 -11.99
CA ALA A 171 4.51 -11.65 -10.58
C ALA A 171 4.23 -13.14 -10.42
N THR A 172 4.97 -13.81 -9.51
CA THR A 172 4.65 -15.20 -9.10
C THR A 172 3.53 -15.24 -8.05
N TYR A 173 3.31 -14.14 -7.33
CA TYR A 173 2.19 -13.96 -6.42
C TYR A 173 0.91 -13.54 -7.17
N LYS A 174 -0.24 -13.62 -6.50
CA LYS A 174 -1.54 -13.26 -7.05
C LYS A 174 -1.93 -11.86 -6.59
N TYR A 175 -2.23 -10.95 -7.53
CA TYR A 175 -3.01 -9.78 -7.22
C TYR A 175 -4.47 -10.16 -6.99
N LEU A 176 -5.10 -9.53 -5.99
CA LEU A 176 -6.49 -9.76 -5.59
C LEU A 176 -7.25 -8.42 -5.61
N ALA A 177 -8.44 -8.40 -6.20
CA ALA A 177 -9.22 -7.16 -6.36
C ALA A 177 -10.73 -7.42 -6.33
N ALA A 178 -11.28 -7.76 -5.16
CA ALA A 178 -12.69 -8.06 -5.00
C ALA A 178 -13.62 -6.87 -5.27
N SER A 179 -13.17 -5.64 -4.96
CA SER A 179 -13.93 -4.39 -5.13
C SER A 179 -13.72 -3.70 -6.47
N THR A 180 -12.76 -4.14 -7.31
CA THR A 180 -12.48 -3.53 -8.61
C THR A 180 -13.10 -4.33 -9.73
N VAL A 181 -14.12 -3.77 -10.37
CA VAL A 181 -14.97 -4.44 -11.36
C VAL A 181 -14.77 -3.81 -12.74
N VAL A 182 -14.57 -4.65 -13.76
CA VAL A 182 -14.56 -4.23 -15.17
C VAL A 182 -16.01 -3.99 -15.61
N GLU A 183 -16.37 -2.75 -15.89
CA GLU A 183 -17.78 -2.35 -16.17
C GLU A 183 -18.39 -3.12 -17.36
N ALA A 184 -17.60 -3.34 -18.41
CA ALA A 184 -18.04 -4.02 -19.62
C ALA A 184 -18.45 -5.50 -19.40
N THR A 185 -17.87 -6.17 -18.38
CA THR A 185 -18.10 -7.61 -18.14
C THR A 185 -18.80 -7.89 -16.82
N GLY A 186 -18.78 -6.95 -15.88
CA GLY A 186 -19.24 -7.15 -14.50
C GLY A 186 -18.35 -8.08 -13.68
N GLN A 187 -17.21 -8.52 -14.22
CA GLN A 187 -16.25 -9.37 -13.51
C GLN A 187 -15.19 -8.53 -12.79
N THR A 188 -14.60 -9.08 -11.73
CA THR A 188 -13.48 -8.44 -11.04
C THR A 188 -12.22 -8.45 -11.91
N LEU A 189 -11.40 -7.39 -11.82
CA LEU A 189 -10.16 -7.25 -12.60
C LEU A 189 -9.15 -8.37 -12.31
N PHE A 190 -9.07 -8.79 -11.05
CA PHE A 190 -8.30 -9.94 -10.56
C PHE A 190 -9.20 -10.84 -9.70
N PRO A 191 -8.75 -12.06 -9.36
CA PRO A 191 -9.50 -12.91 -8.44
C PRO A 191 -9.86 -12.16 -7.15
N PRO A 192 -11.08 -12.35 -6.62
CA PRO A 192 -11.53 -11.63 -5.42
C PRO A 192 -10.81 -12.10 -4.15
N HIS A 193 -10.33 -13.33 -4.13
CA HIS A 193 -9.66 -13.93 -2.98
C HIS A 193 -8.65 -15.01 -3.40
N HIS A 194 -7.76 -15.34 -2.46
CA HIS A 194 -6.86 -16.49 -2.50
C HIS A 194 -7.19 -17.43 -1.34
N ILE A 195 -7.14 -18.75 -1.57
CA ILE A 195 -7.36 -19.76 -0.54
C ILE A 195 -6.06 -20.52 -0.32
N LYS A 196 -5.61 -20.60 0.94
CA LYS A 196 -4.49 -21.45 1.35
C LYS A 196 -4.95 -22.41 2.43
N THR A 197 -4.57 -23.67 2.29
CA THR A 197 -4.96 -24.73 3.24
C THR A 197 -3.81 -25.02 4.20
N PHE A 198 -4.09 -25.02 5.50
CA PHE A 198 -3.15 -25.35 6.56
C PHE A 198 -3.64 -26.59 7.30
N GLN A 199 -2.92 -27.70 7.17
CA GLN A 199 -3.29 -28.99 7.78
C GLN A 199 -4.77 -29.40 7.53
N GLY A 200 -5.26 -29.16 6.31
CA GLY A 200 -6.63 -29.47 5.92
C GLY A 200 -7.66 -28.37 6.18
N ILE A 201 -7.31 -27.28 6.87
CA ILE A 201 -8.19 -26.14 7.14
C ILE A 201 -7.94 -25.05 6.09
N PRO A 202 -8.91 -24.70 5.23
CA PRO A 202 -8.78 -23.59 4.27
C PRO A 202 -8.95 -22.24 4.96
N VAL A 203 -8.10 -21.29 4.61
CA VAL A 203 -8.17 -19.89 5.01
C VAL A 203 -8.30 -19.04 3.75
N ALA A 204 -9.32 -18.19 3.68
CA ALA A 204 -9.50 -17.26 2.58
C ALA A 204 -8.85 -15.91 2.88
N PHE A 205 -8.18 -15.36 1.87
CA PHE A 205 -7.60 -14.01 1.87
C PHE A 205 -8.33 -13.18 0.81
N ILE A 206 -9.22 -12.28 1.22
CA ILE A 206 -9.97 -11.39 0.32
C ILE A 206 -9.15 -10.13 0.09
N GLY A 207 -8.89 -9.74 -1.18
CA GLY A 207 -8.14 -8.53 -1.50
C GLY A 207 -9.05 -7.40 -1.99
N LEU A 208 -8.86 -6.17 -1.48
CA LEU A 208 -9.66 -5.00 -1.85
C LEU A 208 -8.81 -3.77 -2.10
N THR A 209 -9.23 -3.01 -3.11
CA THR A 209 -8.76 -1.64 -3.39
C THR A 209 -9.78 -0.65 -2.83
N LEU A 210 -9.32 0.49 -2.33
CA LEU A 210 -10.22 1.52 -1.78
C LEU A 210 -11.17 2.07 -2.86
N LYS A 211 -12.42 2.32 -2.46
CA LYS A 211 -13.49 2.88 -3.31
C LYS A 211 -13.10 4.24 -3.89
N GLY A 212 -12.32 5.02 -3.14
CA GLY A 212 -11.87 6.36 -3.51
C GLY A 212 -10.83 6.43 -4.64
N THR A 213 -10.31 5.29 -5.11
CA THR A 213 -9.22 5.21 -6.11
C THR A 213 -9.41 6.13 -7.33
N PRO A 214 -10.59 6.25 -7.98
CA PRO A 214 -10.73 7.13 -9.16
C PRO A 214 -10.47 8.61 -8.89
N GLY A 215 -10.56 9.04 -7.64
CA GLY A 215 -10.28 10.43 -7.23
C GLY A 215 -8.80 10.74 -6.98
N ILE A 216 -7.96 9.70 -6.86
CA ILE A 216 -6.56 9.82 -6.42
C ILE A 216 -5.55 9.20 -7.39
N VAL A 217 -6.00 8.72 -8.54
CA VAL A 217 -5.15 8.24 -9.64
C VAL A 217 -5.49 8.97 -10.94
N VAL A 218 -4.64 8.83 -11.97
CA VAL A 218 -4.92 9.39 -13.29
C VAL A 218 -6.20 8.77 -13.84
N PRO A 219 -7.27 9.56 -14.12
CA PRO A 219 -8.58 9.01 -14.50
C PRO A 219 -8.55 8.08 -15.71
N ALA A 220 -7.70 8.35 -16.70
CA ALA A 220 -7.55 7.49 -17.88
C ALA A 220 -7.02 6.09 -17.52
N GLY A 221 -6.24 5.95 -16.44
CA GLY A 221 -5.68 4.68 -16.00
C GLY A 221 -6.71 3.70 -15.42
N VAL A 222 -7.87 4.22 -14.99
CA VAL A 222 -8.97 3.44 -14.39
C VAL A 222 -10.28 3.55 -15.19
N ALA A 223 -10.21 4.07 -16.41
CA ALA A 223 -11.38 4.17 -17.28
C ALA A 223 -11.98 2.77 -17.55
N GLY A 224 -13.31 2.64 -17.43
CA GLY A 224 -14.02 1.36 -17.55
C GLY A 224 -13.92 0.44 -16.35
N LEU A 225 -13.36 0.93 -15.23
CA LEU A 225 -13.36 0.25 -13.94
C LEU A 225 -14.31 0.95 -12.97
N ARG A 226 -15.04 0.16 -12.18
CA ARG A 226 -15.82 0.59 -11.04
C ARG A 226 -15.20 0.06 -9.76
N PHE A 227 -15.14 0.89 -8.74
CA PHE A 227 -14.64 0.55 -7.41
C PHE A 227 -15.83 0.51 -6.44
N ASP A 228 -16.21 -0.72 -6.06
CA ASP A 228 -17.36 -0.96 -5.20
C ASP A 228 -17.02 -0.68 -3.73
N ASP A 229 -18.09 -0.49 -2.91
CA ASP A 229 -17.94 -0.31 -1.46
C ASP A 229 -17.32 -1.54 -0.82
N GLU A 230 -16.30 -1.32 0.00
CA GLU A 230 -15.42 -2.35 0.57
C GLU A 230 -16.21 -3.28 1.49
N ALA A 231 -16.95 -2.73 2.46
CA ALA A 231 -17.71 -3.53 3.43
C ALA A 231 -18.83 -4.32 2.75
N ALA A 232 -19.56 -3.69 1.83
CA ALA A 232 -20.63 -4.39 1.08
C ALA A 232 -20.05 -5.53 0.22
N THR A 233 -18.85 -5.34 -0.35
CA THR A 233 -18.18 -6.37 -1.17
C THR A 233 -17.74 -7.55 -0.31
N ILE A 234 -17.12 -7.31 0.83
CA ILE A 234 -16.71 -8.37 1.77
C ILE A 234 -17.93 -9.15 2.25
N ASN A 235 -18.97 -8.46 2.74
CA ASN A 235 -20.17 -9.08 3.29
C ASN A 235 -20.94 -9.92 2.24
N ARG A 236 -20.82 -9.59 0.95
CA ARG A 236 -21.37 -10.40 -0.14
C ARG A 236 -20.56 -11.67 -0.38
N LEU A 237 -19.23 -11.65 -0.16
CA LEU A 237 -18.35 -12.80 -0.36
C LEU A 237 -18.39 -13.79 0.80
N VAL A 238 -18.61 -13.36 2.04
CA VAL A 238 -18.64 -14.21 3.23
C VAL A 238 -19.55 -15.42 3.05
N PRO A 239 -20.87 -15.27 2.72
CA PRO A 239 -21.74 -16.45 2.58
C PRO A 239 -21.34 -17.34 1.38
N VAL A 240 -20.64 -16.81 0.39
CA VAL A 240 -20.11 -17.60 -0.74
C VAL A 240 -18.97 -18.50 -0.28
N LEU A 241 -18.07 -17.99 0.56
CA LEU A 241 -16.96 -18.73 1.13
C LEU A 241 -17.45 -19.80 2.13
N GLN A 242 -18.38 -19.43 3.02
CA GLN A 242 -18.97 -20.35 4.00
C GLN A 242 -19.68 -21.54 3.32
N LYS A 243 -20.41 -21.31 2.20
CA LYS A 243 -20.99 -22.39 1.40
C LYS A 243 -19.95 -23.35 0.82
N GLN A 244 -18.70 -22.93 0.69
CA GLN A 244 -17.56 -23.78 0.28
C GLN A 244 -16.87 -24.45 1.48
N GLY A 245 -17.39 -24.26 2.72
CA GLY A 245 -16.81 -24.77 3.96
C GLY A 245 -15.54 -24.02 4.39
N ILE A 246 -15.45 -22.74 4.06
CA ILE A 246 -14.35 -21.85 4.44
C ILE A 246 -14.91 -20.88 5.49
N GLU A 247 -14.52 -21.10 6.75
CA GLU A 247 -14.95 -20.27 7.87
C GLU A 247 -13.88 -19.22 8.25
N ALA A 248 -12.59 -19.56 8.15
CA ALA A 248 -11.48 -18.64 8.46
C ALA A 248 -11.27 -17.64 7.31
N ILE A 249 -11.56 -16.37 7.56
CA ILE A 249 -11.59 -15.30 6.55
C ILE A 249 -10.71 -14.12 6.98
N ILE A 250 -9.65 -13.85 6.21
CA ILE A 250 -8.74 -12.73 6.39
C ILE A 250 -8.95 -11.72 5.27
N VAL A 251 -8.99 -10.44 5.60
CA VAL A 251 -9.12 -9.36 4.62
C VAL A 251 -7.77 -8.65 4.45
N LEU A 252 -7.35 -8.51 3.20
CA LEU A 252 -6.24 -7.66 2.75
C LEU A 252 -6.87 -6.44 2.09
N ILE A 253 -6.78 -5.28 2.71
CA ILE A 253 -7.45 -4.08 2.21
C ILE A 253 -6.49 -2.90 2.07
N HIS A 254 -6.49 -2.30 0.88
CA HIS A 254 -5.76 -1.07 0.68
C HIS A 254 -6.62 0.14 1.05
N GLU A 255 -6.84 0.31 2.34
CA GLU A 255 -7.46 1.44 3.03
C GLU A 255 -6.97 1.40 4.48
N GLY A 256 -6.89 2.56 5.16
CA GLY A 256 -6.26 2.60 6.46
C GLY A 256 -6.79 3.65 7.42
N GLY A 257 -6.04 3.83 8.50
CA GLY A 257 -6.31 4.80 9.54
C GLY A 257 -5.02 5.46 10.05
N THR A 258 -5.19 6.46 10.90
CA THR A 258 -4.10 7.23 11.52
C THR A 258 -4.21 7.13 13.04
N PRO A 259 -3.31 6.40 13.71
CA PRO A 259 -3.20 6.36 15.16
C PRO A 259 -2.38 7.56 15.68
N THR A 260 -2.43 7.81 16.98
CA THR A 260 -1.54 8.76 17.67
C THR A 260 -0.41 8.08 18.45
N GLY A 261 -0.42 6.73 18.49
CA GLY A 261 0.57 5.88 19.16
C GLY A 261 1.77 5.50 18.31
N ASP A 262 2.58 4.58 18.84
CA ASP A 262 3.72 3.98 18.15
C ASP A 262 3.30 2.76 17.33
N TYR A 263 4.22 2.14 16.61
CA TYR A 263 3.97 1.15 15.54
C TYR A 263 3.24 -0.14 15.98
N ASN A 264 3.21 -0.45 17.27
CA ASN A 264 2.43 -1.58 17.83
C ASN A 264 1.23 -1.13 18.67
N GLU A 265 0.91 0.16 18.68
CA GLU A 265 -0.13 0.74 19.50
C GLU A 265 -1.35 1.16 18.68
N CYS A 266 -2.45 1.51 19.37
CA CYS A 266 -3.72 1.86 18.74
C CYS A 266 -4.42 3.13 19.32
N PRO A 267 -3.81 4.00 20.12
CA PRO A 267 -4.55 5.12 20.66
C PRO A 267 -5.00 6.07 19.57
N GLY A 268 -6.25 6.53 19.66
CA GLY A 268 -6.80 7.56 18.79
C GLY A 268 -6.90 7.18 17.30
N LEU A 269 -6.91 5.88 16.96
CA LEU A 269 -7.07 5.45 15.58
C LEU A 269 -8.34 6.04 14.98
N ASN A 270 -8.20 6.78 13.90
CA ASN A 270 -9.27 7.35 13.10
C ASN A 270 -9.02 7.06 11.62
N GLY A 271 -10.03 7.26 10.78
CA GLY A 271 -9.96 7.03 9.33
C GLY A 271 -10.99 6.03 8.85
N THR A 272 -11.10 5.91 7.54
CA THR A 272 -12.13 5.12 6.83
C THR A 272 -12.15 3.66 7.26
N ILE A 273 -10.99 3.08 7.57
CA ILE A 273 -10.87 1.68 8.00
C ILE A 273 -11.73 1.36 9.23
N VAL A 274 -11.87 2.33 10.16
CA VAL A 274 -12.66 2.14 11.37
C VAL A 274 -14.13 1.91 11.04
N ASP A 275 -14.68 2.69 10.11
CA ASP A 275 -16.07 2.60 9.69
C ASP A 275 -16.33 1.37 8.82
N ILE A 276 -15.36 0.99 7.98
CA ILE A 276 -15.42 -0.24 7.19
C ILE A 276 -15.50 -1.44 8.13
N VAL A 277 -14.54 -1.57 9.07
CA VAL A 277 -14.44 -2.74 9.95
C VAL A 277 -15.68 -2.92 10.82
N LYS A 278 -16.29 -1.84 11.32
CA LYS A 278 -17.55 -1.88 12.07
C LYS A 278 -18.75 -2.43 11.29
N LYS A 279 -18.69 -2.34 9.94
CA LYS A 279 -19.76 -2.82 9.04
C LYS A 279 -19.55 -4.25 8.56
N LEU A 280 -18.37 -4.86 8.83
CA LEU A 280 -18.05 -6.21 8.36
C LEU A 280 -18.89 -7.28 9.07
N ASP A 281 -19.21 -8.32 8.32
CA ASP A 281 -19.79 -9.56 8.85
C ASP A 281 -18.89 -10.12 9.97
N LYS A 282 -19.50 -10.75 10.97
CA LYS A 282 -18.80 -11.32 12.13
C LYS A 282 -17.87 -12.47 11.76
N ALA A 283 -18.10 -13.14 10.66
CA ALA A 283 -17.26 -14.21 10.13
C ALA A 283 -15.90 -13.73 9.57
N VAL A 284 -15.63 -12.42 9.53
CA VAL A 284 -14.30 -11.92 9.19
C VAL A 284 -13.45 -11.86 10.46
N ASP A 285 -12.30 -12.55 10.48
CA ASP A 285 -11.46 -12.75 11.66
C ASP A 285 -10.40 -11.69 11.88
N ALA A 286 -9.74 -11.27 10.80
CA ALA A 286 -8.70 -10.26 10.86
C ALA A 286 -8.64 -9.42 9.58
N VAL A 287 -8.12 -8.19 9.72
CA VAL A 287 -7.95 -7.23 8.63
C VAL A 287 -6.49 -6.76 8.61
N ILE A 288 -5.86 -6.87 7.47
CA ILE A 288 -4.52 -6.34 7.16
C ILE A 288 -4.72 -5.17 6.22
N SER A 289 -4.30 -3.99 6.64
CA SER A 289 -4.61 -2.70 6.00
C SER A 289 -3.36 -1.97 5.52
N GLY A 290 -3.53 -0.89 4.74
CA GLY A 290 -2.44 -0.10 4.17
C GLY A 290 -2.85 1.35 3.89
N HIS A 291 -2.33 1.94 2.79
CA HIS A 291 -2.67 3.24 2.23
C HIS A 291 -2.25 4.47 3.04
N THR A 292 -2.46 4.50 4.34
CA THR A 292 -2.20 5.69 5.17
C THR A 292 -0.74 5.85 5.59
N HIS A 293 0.13 4.87 5.26
CA HIS A 293 1.53 4.88 5.66
C HIS A 293 1.71 5.03 7.18
N ARG A 294 0.88 4.31 7.94
CA ARG A 294 0.91 4.27 9.41
C ARG A 294 0.98 2.83 9.88
N ALA A 295 1.71 2.61 10.97
CA ALA A 295 1.75 1.32 11.62
C ALA A 295 0.83 1.32 12.84
N TYR A 296 0.13 0.22 13.04
CA TYR A 296 -0.70 -0.01 14.24
C TYR A 296 -1.09 -1.48 14.38
N ASN A 297 -1.40 -1.86 15.62
CA ASN A 297 -2.08 -3.10 15.98
C ASN A 297 -3.30 -2.77 16.83
N CYS A 298 -4.48 -2.95 16.26
CA CYS A 298 -5.74 -2.52 16.83
C CYS A 298 -6.72 -3.67 17.02
N ARG A 299 -7.71 -3.45 17.89
CA ARG A 299 -8.95 -4.22 17.90
C ARG A 299 -10.12 -3.29 17.68
N ILE A 300 -10.86 -3.52 16.60
CA ILE A 300 -12.06 -2.77 16.25
C ILE A 300 -13.22 -3.76 16.22
N ASP A 301 -14.25 -3.53 17.03
CA ASP A 301 -15.39 -4.45 17.19
C ASP A 301 -14.95 -5.90 17.48
N GLY A 302 -13.90 -6.05 18.34
CA GLY A 302 -13.30 -7.33 18.72
C GLY A 302 -12.33 -7.94 17.70
N ARG A 303 -12.29 -7.46 16.47
CA ARG A 303 -11.50 -7.95 15.34
C ARG A 303 -10.11 -7.35 15.31
N LEU A 304 -9.10 -8.17 15.03
CA LEU A 304 -7.73 -7.70 14.82
C LEU A 304 -7.64 -6.87 13.53
N VAL A 305 -7.04 -5.69 13.62
CA VAL A 305 -6.75 -4.81 12.47
C VAL A 305 -5.31 -4.32 12.58
N THR A 306 -4.48 -4.61 11.58
CA THR A 306 -3.05 -4.28 11.61
C THR A 306 -2.60 -3.57 10.33
N SER A 307 -1.55 -2.76 10.44
CA SER A 307 -0.85 -2.12 9.32
C SER A 307 0.63 -1.98 9.65
N GLY A 308 1.49 -2.07 8.63
CA GLY A 308 2.95 -2.16 8.75
C GLY A 308 3.71 -0.94 8.22
N ASP A 309 3.22 0.30 8.41
CA ASP A 309 3.82 1.54 7.90
C ASP A 309 3.98 1.51 6.36
N LYS A 310 5.21 1.55 5.83
CA LYS A 310 5.51 1.60 4.39
C LYS A 310 6.96 1.19 4.09
N TYR A 311 7.31 1.08 2.81
CA TYR A 311 8.68 0.95 2.29
C TYR A 311 9.43 -0.29 2.79
N GLY A 312 8.69 -1.29 3.30
CA GLY A 312 9.27 -2.49 3.88
C GLY A 312 9.98 -2.26 5.22
N THR A 313 9.71 -1.14 5.90
CA THR A 313 10.30 -0.81 7.21
C THR A 313 9.77 -1.68 8.34
N ILE A 314 8.61 -2.31 8.13
CA ILE A 314 7.95 -3.23 9.07
C ILE A 314 7.49 -4.50 8.35
N VAL A 315 7.57 -5.62 9.06
CA VAL A 315 6.80 -6.85 8.79
C VAL A 315 5.80 -7.05 9.92
N SER A 316 4.51 -7.11 9.60
CA SER A 316 3.48 -7.53 10.54
C SER A 316 3.47 -9.04 10.63
N GLU A 317 3.74 -9.60 11.81
CA GLU A 317 3.63 -11.02 12.14
C GLU A 317 2.27 -11.24 12.81
N ILE A 318 1.38 -12.00 12.17
CA ILE A 318 0.06 -12.34 12.70
C ILE A 318 0.04 -13.83 13.00
N ASP A 319 -0.24 -14.18 14.26
CA ASP A 319 -0.43 -15.55 14.70
C ASP A 319 -1.92 -15.86 14.79
N LEU A 320 -2.39 -16.84 14.00
CA LEU A 320 -3.73 -17.41 14.07
C LEU A 320 -3.69 -18.77 14.74
N VAL A 321 -4.75 -19.07 15.49
CA VAL A 321 -5.03 -20.42 15.99
C VAL A 321 -6.36 -20.85 15.38
N LEU A 322 -6.33 -21.93 14.60
CA LEU A 322 -7.52 -22.49 13.92
C LEU A 322 -8.05 -23.70 14.67
N ASP A 323 -9.36 -23.80 14.77
CA ASP A 323 -10.07 -24.97 15.31
C ASP A 323 -10.28 -26.01 14.20
N PRO A 324 -9.73 -27.22 14.32
CA PRO A 324 -9.96 -28.29 13.34
C PRO A 324 -11.42 -28.74 13.24
N ALA A 325 -12.24 -28.56 14.31
CA ALA A 325 -13.62 -29.01 14.34
C ALA A 325 -14.56 -28.02 13.63
N THR A 326 -14.41 -26.71 13.91
CA THR A 326 -15.22 -25.66 13.28
C THR A 326 -14.61 -25.13 12.01
N ARG A 327 -13.29 -25.32 11.81
CA ARG A 327 -12.46 -24.78 10.71
C ARG A 327 -12.33 -23.26 10.73
N ASP A 328 -12.62 -22.67 11.86
CA ASP A 328 -12.68 -21.24 12.12
C ASP A 328 -11.50 -20.77 12.98
N VAL A 329 -11.34 -19.44 13.13
CA VAL A 329 -10.27 -18.82 13.91
C VAL A 329 -10.68 -18.75 15.39
N ILE A 330 -9.93 -19.44 16.26
CA ILE A 330 -10.07 -19.34 17.71
C ILE A 330 -9.51 -18.02 18.23
N SER A 331 -8.36 -17.61 17.71
CA SER A 331 -7.68 -16.37 18.13
C SER A 331 -6.76 -15.83 17.04
N ALA A 332 -6.62 -14.51 17.03
CA ALA A 332 -5.69 -13.77 16.18
C ALA A 332 -4.92 -12.75 17.03
N THR A 333 -3.58 -12.74 16.94
CA THR A 333 -2.72 -11.73 17.55
C THR A 333 -1.72 -11.22 16.54
N ALA A 334 -1.18 -10.01 16.73
CA ALA A 334 -0.19 -9.45 15.81
C ALA A 334 0.92 -8.71 16.56
N GLU A 335 2.11 -8.71 15.93
CA GLU A 335 3.25 -7.91 16.31
C GLU A 335 3.90 -7.32 15.05
N ASN A 336 4.14 -6.01 15.05
CA ASN A 336 4.88 -5.31 14.02
C ASN A 336 6.37 -5.35 14.34
N HIS A 337 7.18 -5.91 13.46
CA HIS A 337 8.63 -6.02 13.60
C HIS A 337 9.35 -5.02 12.72
N LEU A 338 10.19 -4.16 13.33
CA LEU A 338 11.04 -3.24 12.59
C LEU A 338 12.11 -4.01 11.79
N VAL A 339 12.21 -3.72 10.51
CA VAL A 339 13.20 -4.29 9.58
C VAL A 339 14.48 -3.45 9.64
N LEU A 340 15.18 -3.52 10.79
CA LEU A 340 16.38 -2.73 11.03
C LEU A 340 17.60 -3.29 10.29
N SER A 341 18.36 -2.43 9.63
CA SER A 341 19.61 -2.79 8.96
C SER A 341 20.70 -3.28 9.92
N THR A 342 20.58 -2.92 11.21
CA THR A 342 21.47 -3.39 12.28
C THR A 342 21.12 -4.78 12.82
N ARG A 343 19.89 -5.24 12.58
CA ARG A 343 19.38 -6.53 13.07
C ARG A 343 19.43 -7.63 12.01
N PHE A 344 19.13 -7.28 10.77
CA PHE A 344 19.02 -8.24 9.67
C PHE A 344 20.21 -8.08 8.71
N ALA A 345 20.76 -9.19 8.25
CA ALA A 345 21.76 -9.19 7.18
C ALA A 345 21.07 -8.98 5.82
N LYS A 346 21.80 -8.51 4.83
CA LYS A 346 21.33 -8.44 3.45
C LYS A 346 21.13 -9.84 2.85
N ASP A 347 20.01 -10.07 2.20
CA ASP A 347 19.81 -11.30 1.41
C ASP A 347 20.62 -11.19 0.10
N PRO A 348 21.57 -12.12 -0.16
CA PRO A 348 22.46 -12.03 -1.31
C PRO A 348 21.72 -12.14 -2.66
N ARG A 349 20.54 -12.76 -2.71
CA ARG A 349 19.74 -12.85 -3.94
C ARG A 349 19.13 -11.50 -4.29
N GLN A 350 18.65 -10.76 -3.26
CA GLN A 350 18.16 -9.39 -3.43
C GLN A 350 19.31 -8.45 -3.81
N THR A 351 20.48 -8.56 -3.16
CA THR A 351 21.67 -7.78 -3.53
C THR A 351 22.05 -7.99 -4.99
N ALA A 352 22.05 -9.24 -5.47
CA ALA A 352 22.37 -9.56 -6.87
C ALA A 352 21.33 -8.99 -7.84
N LEU A 353 20.04 -9.06 -7.52
CA LEU A 353 18.96 -8.47 -8.31
C LEU A 353 19.13 -6.95 -8.41
N ILE A 354 19.29 -6.27 -7.29
CA ILE A 354 19.49 -4.81 -7.22
C ILE A 354 20.69 -4.38 -8.05
N ALA A 355 21.83 -5.06 -7.91
CA ALA A 355 23.05 -4.75 -8.64
C ALA A 355 22.89 -4.82 -10.17
N GLN A 356 22.06 -5.75 -10.69
CA GLN A 356 21.78 -5.82 -12.13
C GLN A 356 21.07 -4.56 -12.64
N TYR A 357 20.09 -4.07 -11.91
CA TYR A 357 19.34 -2.85 -12.28
C TYR A 357 20.15 -1.57 -12.01
N GLU A 358 20.97 -1.53 -10.95
CA GLU A 358 21.90 -0.42 -10.70
C GLU A 358 22.95 -0.27 -11.81
N ALA A 359 23.41 -1.37 -12.39
CA ALA A 359 24.34 -1.32 -13.52
C ALA A 359 23.75 -0.60 -14.75
N LEU A 360 22.43 -0.69 -14.95
CA LEU A 360 21.72 -0.04 -16.04
C LEU A 360 21.34 1.42 -15.74
N SER A 361 21.00 1.73 -14.48
CA SER A 361 20.49 3.04 -14.07
C SER A 361 21.55 3.98 -13.50
N GLY A 362 22.72 3.47 -13.08
CA GLY A 362 23.65 4.16 -12.21
C GLY A 362 24.20 5.49 -12.74
N ALA A 363 24.42 5.62 -14.06
CA ALA A 363 24.88 6.86 -14.65
C ALA A 363 23.87 8.01 -14.49
N LEU A 364 22.58 7.72 -14.71
CA LEU A 364 21.50 8.69 -14.55
C LEU A 364 21.24 8.98 -13.06
N ALA A 365 21.13 7.93 -12.24
CA ALA A 365 20.82 8.07 -10.81
C ALA A 365 21.84 8.96 -10.08
N LYS A 366 23.14 8.72 -10.34
CA LYS A 366 24.25 9.42 -9.67
C LYS A 366 24.61 10.77 -10.28
N ARG A 367 23.93 11.18 -11.36
CA ARG A 367 24.18 12.47 -12.02
C ARG A 367 23.92 13.61 -11.03
N VAL A 368 24.96 14.40 -10.72
CA VAL A 368 24.83 15.58 -9.88
C VAL A 368 24.04 16.65 -10.60
N VAL A 369 22.97 17.14 -9.99
CA VAL A 369 22.07 18.15 -10.54
C VAL A 369 22.25 19.53 -9.91
N GLY A 370 22.80 19.60 -8.70
CA GLY A 370 23.02 20.86 -8.01
C GLY A 370 23.54 20.69 -6.57
N ARG A 371 23.41 21.74 -5.77
CA ARG A 371 23.81 21.75 -4.35
C ARG A 371 22.76 22.43 -3.50
N VAL A 372 22.59 21.98 -2.26
CA VAL A 372 21.75 22.61 -1.24
C VAL A 372 22.59 22.96 -0.02
N ALA A 373 22.21 24.03 0.70
CA ALA A 373 22.88 24.48 1.92
C ALA A 373 22.29 23.84 3.19
N ALA A 374 21.08 23.29 3.10
CA ALA A 374 20.41 22.61 4.20
C ALA A 374 19.40 21.58 3.68
N ALA A 375 18.98 20.65 4.53
CA ALA A 375 17.87 19.76 4.25
C ALA A 375 16.56 20.54 4.01
N LEU A 376 15.71 20.04 3.10
CA LEU A 376 14.40 20.58 2.81
C LEU A 376 13.34 19.60 3.32
N PRO A 377 12.82 19.81 4.52
CA PRO A 377 11.82 18.93 5.12
C PRO A 377 10.46 19.07 4.41
N ARG A 378 9.67 18.00 4.49
CA ARG A 378 8.30 17.92 3.94
C ARG A 378 7.22 17.91 5.03
N GLU A 379 7.60 18.04 6.29
CA GLU A 379 6.67 18.13 7.40
C GLU A 379 5.96 19.49 7.38
N ASN A 380 4.62 19.43 7.40
CA ASN A 380 3.79 20.62 7.38
C ASN A 380 3.79 21.34 8.73
N ASN A 381 3.76 22.67 8.69
CA ASN A 381 3.36 23.48 9.83
C ASN A 381 1.83 23.41 10.05
N ALA A 382 1.32 24.11 11.08
CA ALA A 382 -0.12 24.13 11.40
C ALA A 382 -1.00 24.70 10.28
N ALA A 383 -0.44 25.52 9.38
CA ALA A 383 -1.17 26.09 8.24
C ALA A 383 -1.19 25.17 7.00
N GLY A 384 -0.42 24.06 7.02
CA GLY A 384 -0.32 23.14 5.91
C GLY A 384 0.87 23.39 4.99
N GLU A 385 1.78 24.32 5.33
CA GLU A 385 2.98 24.60 4.53
C GLU A 385 4.18 23.76 4.97
N ASN A 386 5.05 23.46 4.01
CA ASN A 386 6.42 22.98 4.28
C ASN A 386 7.43 23.58 3.30
N PRO A 387 8.74 23.61 3.67
CA PRO A 387 9.78 24.24 2.85
C PRO A 387 9.91 23.61 1.46
N LEU A 388 9.88 22.27 1.37
CA LEU A 388 10.05 21.58 0.10
C LEU A 388 8.88 21.83 -0.85
N GLY A 389 7.64 21.85 -0.33
CA GLY A 389 6.46 22.16 -1.12
C GLY A 389 6.47 23.58 -1.71
N GLN A 390 6.96 24.58 -0.94
CA GLN A 390 7.16 25.93 -1.47
C GLN A 390 8.19 25.96 -2.59
N ILE A 391 9.31 25.27 -2.45
CA ILE A 391 10.37 25.20 -3.46
C ILE A 391 9.87 24.52 -4.73
N ILE A 392 9.11 23.41 -4.61
CA ILE A 392 8.53 22.73 -5.77
C ILE A 392 7.54 23.65 -6.50
N ALA A 393 6.66 24.32 -5.78
CA ALA A 393 5.72 25.26 -6.40
C ALA A 393 6.46 26.44 -7.08
N ASP A 394 7.56 26.93 -6.50
CA ASP A 394 8.41 27.97 -7.12
C ASP A 394 9.11 27.44 -8.38
N ALA A 395 9.59 26.18 -8.36
CA ALA A 395 10.21 25.52 -9.51
C ALA A 395 9.20 25.36 -10.67
N GLN A 396 7.98 24.93 -10.37
CA GLN A 396 6.91 24.80 -11.36
C GLN A 396 6.55 26.15 -11.98
N LEU A 397 6.44 27.21 -11.16
CA LEU A 397 6.20 28.57 -11.64
C LEU A 397 7.35 29.06 -12.53
N ALA A 398 8.59 28.83 -12.13
CA ALA A 398 9.77 29.25 -12.89
C ALA A 398 9.83 28.55 -14.25
N ALA A 399 9.58 27.23 -14.30
CA ALA A 399 9.64 26.44 -15.52
C ALA A 399 8.51 26.72 -16.52
N THR A 400 7.45 27.43 -16.10
CA THR A 400 6.28 27.72 -16.93
C THR A 400 6.05 29.22 -17.18
N ARG A 401 7.06 30.06 -16.90
CA ARG A 401 6.99 31.52 -17.15
C ARG A 401 6.70 31.85 -18.62
N ASP A 402 7.30 31.13 -19.54
CA ASP A 402 7.11 31.35 -20.99
C ASP A 402 5.67 30.99 -21.43
N ALA A 403 4.97 30.12 -20.69
CA ALA A 403 3.55 29.87 -20.87
C ALA A 403 2.66 30.91 -20.18
N GLY A 404 3.25 31.97 -19.59
CA GLY A 404 2.58 33.07 -18.93
C GLY A 404 2.15 32.77 -17.50
N ALA A 405 2.64 31.72 -16.85
CA ALA A 405 2.26 31.33 -15.50
C ALA A 405 2.47 32.46 -14.48
N GLN A 406 1.48 32.72 -13.64
CA GLN A 406 1.47 33.71 -12.57
C GLN A 406 1.49 33.08 -11.18
N VAL A 407 0.98 31.86 -11.07
CA VAL A 407 0.95 31.07 -9.83
C VAL A 407 1.05 29.58 -10.15
N ALA A 408 1.70 28.83 -9.27
CA ALA A 408 1.69 27.37 -9.32
C ALA A 408 1.17 26.79 -7.99
N PHE A 409 0.43 25.68 -8.09
CA PHE A 409 -0.05 24.90 -6.95
C PHE A 409 0.52 23.49 -7.00
N MET A 410 0.97 23.01 -5.83
CA MET A 410 1.49 21.65 -5.67
C MET A 410 0.70 20.89 -4.60
N ASN A 411 0.19 19.72 -4.94
CA ASN A 411 -0.51 18.85 -3.99
C ASN A 411 0.50 18.15 -3.04
N PRO A 412 0.18 18.04 -1.75
CA PRO A 412 1.08 17.39 -0.79
C PRO A 412 1.34 15.91 -1.08
N GLY A 413 0.36 15.19 -1.67
CA GLY A 413 0.50 13.79 -2.09
C GLY A 413 1.55 13.58 -3.18
N GLY A 414 1.83 14.60 -3.99
CA GLY A 414 2.87 14.58 -5.02
C GLY A 414 4.31 14.74 -4.48
N ILE A 415 4.50 14.94 -3.16
CA ILE A 415 5.81 15.09 -2.51
C ILE A 415 6.08 13.83 -1.68
N ARG A 416 6.85 12.90 -2.21
CA ARG A 416 7.00 11.55 -1.63
C ARG A 416 8.13 11.40 -0.61
N ALA A 417 9.21 12.17 -0.74
CA ALA A 417 10.35 12.16 0.17
C ALA A 417 10.76 13.60 0.57
N ALA A 418 11.44 13.75 1.69
CA ALA A 418 12.18 14.98 2.01
C ALA A 418 13.49 15.02 1.23
N LEU A 419 14.01 16.20 0.90
CA LEU A 419 15.38 16.32 0.43
C LEU A 419 16.31 16.40 1.64
N LEU A 420 16.95 15.29 1.97
CA LEU A 420 18.00 15.27 3.00
C LEU A 420 19.24 16.00 2.48
N MET A 421 19.98 16.63 3.37
CA MET A 421 21.27 17.22 2.99
C MET A 421 22.33 16.14 2.91
N PRO A 422 22.87 15.82 1.70
CA PRO A 422 23.99 14.89 1.59
C PRO A 422 25.24 15.45 2.26
N ALA A 423 26.14 14.58 2.74
CA ALA A 423 27.36 15.00 3.42
C ALA A 423 28.27 15.91 2.57
N ASP A 424 28.25 15.73 1.24
CA ASP A 424 28.97 16.56 0.25
C ASP A 424 28.13 17.76 -0.25
N GLY A 425 26.91 17.93 0.22
CA GLY A 425 25.94 18.94 -0.22
C GLY A 425 25.45 18.77 -1.67
N GLN A 426 25.86 17.70 -2.36
CA GLN A 426 25.48 17.46 -3.74
C GLN A 426 24.13 16.74 -3.84
N VAL A 427 23.21 17.32 -4.60
CA VAL A 427 21.93 16.70 -4.93
C VAL A 427 22.09 15.93 -6.23
N ARG A 428 21.63 14.68 -6.24
CA ARG A 428 21.65 13.79 -7.40
C ARG A 428 20.25 13.68 -8.02
N TYR A 429 20.19 13.22 -9.26
CA TYR A 429 18.91 13.06 -9.95
C TYR A 429 17.98 12.08 -9.21
N GLU A 430 18.53 11.00 -8.65
CA GLU A 430 17.73 10.05 -7.84
C GLU A 430 17.11 10.67 -6.59
N ASP A 431 17.75 11.67 -5.99
CA ASP A 431 17.21 12.39 -4.83
C ASP A 431 15.95 13.18 -5.23
N LEU A 432 16.03 13.93 -6.35
CA LEU A 432 14.90 14.71 -6.87
C LEU A 432 13.77 13.81 -7.37
N PHE A 433 14.13 12.71 -8.02
CA PHE A 433 13.15 11.74 -8.49
C PHE A 433 12.39 11.08 -7.32
N SER A 434 13.07 10.80 -6.21
CA SER A 434 12.42 10.26 -5.00
C SER A 434 11.41 11.23 -4.38
N ILE A 435 11.56 12.54 -4.64
CA ILE A 435 10.61 13.56 -4.20
C ILE A 435 9.36 13.60 -5.08
N GLN A 436 9.53 13.56 -6.41
CA GLN A 436 8.44 13.65 -7.41
C GLN A 436 8.52 12.50 -8.43
N PRO A 437 8.16 11.23 -8.03
CA PRO A 437 8.42 10.03 -8.85
C PRO A 437 7.33 9.71 -9.88
N PHE A 438 6.53 10.70 -10.30
CA PHE A 438 5.33 10.43 -11.12
C PHE A 438 5.49 10.74 -12.61
N TYR A 439 6.56 11.44 -13.03
CA TYR A 439 6.74 11.90 -14.40
C TYR A 439 5.55 12.70 -14.96
N ASN A 440 4.91 13.50 -14.12
CA ASN A 440 3.83 14.37 -14.58
C ASN A 440 4.37 15.55 -15.39
N ASN A 441 3.83 15.78 -16.57
CA ASN A 441 4.03 17.06 -17.23
C ASN A 441 3.39 18.19 -16.42
N LEU A 442 3.99 19.38 -16.47
CA LEU A 442 3.35 20.59 -15.99
C LEU A 442 2.30 21.06 -16.99
N VAL A 443 1.15 21.52 -16.50
CA VAL A 443 0.07 22.04 -17.32
C VAL A 443 -0.26 23.44 -16.83
N THR A 444 -0.15 24.43 -17.74
CA THR A 444 -0.53 25.82 -17.50
C THR A 444 -1.89 26.09 -18.14
N MET A 445 -2.81 26.71 -17.42
CA MET A 445 -4.19 26.95 -17.85
C MET A 445 -4.72 28.27 -17.32
N ASN A 446 -5.78 28.80 -17.94
CA ASN A 446 -6.51 29.96 -17.43
C ASN A 446 -7.59 29.51 -16.44
N LEU A 447 -7.66 30.20 -15.29
CA LEU A 447 -8.75 30.13 -14.33
C LEU A 447 -9.20 31.54 -13.96
N SER A 448 -10.49 31.78 -13.74
CA SER A 448 -10.96 33.03 -13.15
C SER A 448 -10.63 33.10 -11.66
N GLY A 449 -10.57 34.31 -11.11
CA GLY A 449 -10.39 34.49 -9.67
C GLY A 449 -11.49 33.82 -8.84
N ALA A 450 -12.73 33.81 -9.32
CA ALA A 450 -13.82 33.07 -8.69
C ALA A 450 -13.54 31.55 -8.64
N GLN A 451 -13.01 30.97 -9.73
CA GLN A 451 -12.61 29.56 -9.79
C GLN A 451 -11.45 29.25 -8.82
N VAL A 452 -10.47 30.15 -8.71
CA VAL A 452 -9.35 29.98 -7.76
C VAL A 452 -9.85 30.04 -6.31
N LEU A 453 -10.78 30.94 -5.98
CA LEU A 453 -11.37 31.00 -4.63
C LEU A 453 -12.13 29.69 -4.29
N GLN A 454 -12.90 29.16 -5.23
CA GLN A 454 -13.58 27.87 -5.05
C GLN A 454 -12.59 26.69 -4.99
N LEU A 455 -11.52 26.71 -5.80
CA LEU A 455 -10.44 25.72 -5.77
C LEU A 455 -9.80 25.62 -4.38
N LEU A 456 -9.52 26.76 -3.74
CA LEU A 456 -8.94 26.77 -2.41
C LEU A 456 -9.86 26.12 -1.36
N GLU A 457 -11.18 26.24 -1.50
CA GLU A 457 -12.13 25.57 -0.61
C GLU A 457 -12.20 24.04 -0.82
N GLN A 458 -11.87 23.53 -2.00
CA GLN A 458 -11.82 22.10 -2.28
C GLN A 458 -10.76 21.35 -1.45
N GLN A 459 -9.79 22.05 -0.85
CA GLN A 459 -8.77 21.48 0.03
C GLN A 459 -9.36 20.77 1.25
N TRP A 460 -10.58 21.07 1.64
CA TRP A 460 -11.26 20.49 2.80
C TRP A 460 -12.58 19.79 2.45
N ALA A 461 -12.99 19.81 1.18
CA ALA A 461 -14.22 19.15 0.76
C ALA A 461 -14.09 17.64 0.92
N ASP A 462 -15.14 17.00 1.49
CA ASP A 462 -15.28 15.55 1.64
C ASP A 462 -14.08 14.82 2.32
N ARG A 463 -13.40 15.52 3.25
CA ARG A 463 -12.19 14.99 3.90
C ARG A 463 -12.38 14.81 5.41
N ILE A 464 -12.24 13.57 5.85
CA ILE A 464 -12.30 13.18 7.26
C ILE A 464 -11.01 13.55 8.01
N ASP A 465 -9.88 13.63 7.31
CA ASP A 465 -8.51 13.76 7.84
C ASP A 465 -7.98 15.20 7.96
N GLY A 466 -8.88 16.22 7.92
CA GLY A 466 -8.49 17.62 8.14
C GLY A 466 -8.06 18.41 6.91
N GLY A 467 -8.06 17.80 5.71
CA GLY A 467 -7.79 18.47 4.45
C GLY A 467 -6.38 18.28 3.90
N ARG A 468 -6.21 18.61 2.62
CA ARG A 468 -4.93 18.54 1.89
C ARG A 468 -4.59 19.91 1.34
N VAL A 469 -3.93 20.73 2.17
CA VAL A 469 -3.56 22.10 1.79
C VAL A 469 -2.48 22.06 0.70
N MET A 470 -2.78 22.65 -0.47
CA MET A 470 -1.82 22.78 -1.57
C MET A 470 -0.73 23.79 -1.21
N HIS A 471 0.52 23.46 -1.55
CA HIS A 471 1.59 24.44 -1.50
C HIS A 471 1.46 25.43 -2.66
N VAL A 472 1.74 26.70 -2.40
CA VAL A 472 1.59 27.78 -3.36
C VAL A 472 2.93 28.41 -3.68
N SER A 473 3.11 28.86 -4.93
CA SER A 473 4.33 29.54 -5.36
C SER A 473 4.46 30.94 -4.77
N LYS A 474 5.69 31.46 -4.80
CA LYS A 474 6.02 32.83 -4.38
C LYS A 474 5.10 33.84 -5.06
N GLY A 475 4.63 34.83 -4.28
CA GLY A 475 3.71 35.87 -4.73
C GLY A 475 2.24 35.55 -4.46
N PHE A 476 1.86 34.29 -4.25
CA PHE A 476 0.49 33.93 -3.88
C PHE A 476 0.39 33.68 -2.37
N THR A 477 -0.61 34.32 -1.72
CA THR A 477 -0.83 34.19 -0.28
C THR A 477 -2.31 34.15 0.05
N TYR A 478 -2.69 33.44 1.13
CA TYR A 478 -4.04 33.47 1.67
C TYR A 478 -4.09 33.08 3.15
N THR A 479 -5.21 33.38 3.79
CA THR A 479 -5.51 33.00 5.18
C THR A 479 -6.73 32.07 5.19
N TRP A 480 -6.71 31.04 6.05
CA TRP A 480 -7.86 30.17 6.27
C TRP A 480 -8.17 29.98 7.75
N ASP A 481 -9.44 29.75 8.08
CA ASP A 481 -9.95 29.58 9.43
C ASP A 481 -10.40 28.13 9.67
N SER A 482 -9.74 27.43 10.59
CA SER A 482 -10.03 26.04 10.89
C SER A 482 -11.38 25.80 11.59
N LYS A 483 -11.97 26.84 12.19
CA LYS A 483 -13.28 26.77 12.84
C LYS A 483 -14.45 26.85 11.86
N GLN A 484 -14.21 27.33 10.65
CA GLN A 484 -15.26 27.41 9.63
C GLN A 484 -15.53 26.04 9.00
N PRO A 485 -16.76 25.78 8.56
CA PRO A 485 -17.08 24.54 7.86
C PRO A 485 -16.38 24.50 6.49
N PRO A 486 -16.14 23.29 5.93
CA PRO A 486 -15.68 23.14 4.55
C PRO A 486 -16.53 23.97 3.57
N GLY A 487 -15.87 24.64 2.63
CA GLY A 487 -16.50 25.57 1.70
C GLY A 487 -16.56 27.03 2.17
N GLN A 488 -16.15 27.33 3.41
CA GLN A 488 -16.14 28.66 4.00
C GLN A 488 -14.86 28.94 4.80
N ARG A 489 -13.80 28.15 4.59
CA ARG A 489 -12.57 28.24 5.39
C ARG A 489 -11.62 29.34 4.93
N VAL A 490 -11.62 29.68 3.66
CA VAL A 490 -10.78 30.77 3.15
C VAL A 490 -11.32 32.12 3.63
N VAL A 491 -10.51 32.85 4.38
CA VAL A 491 -10.92 34.15 4.92
C VAL A 491 -11.20 35.13 3.76
N PRO A 492 -12.41 35.71 3.66
CA PRO A 492 -12.76 36.64 2.58
C PRO A 492 -11.77 37.81 2.45
N GLY A 493 -11.32 38.10 1.21
CA GLY A 493 -10.37 39.18 0.92
C GLY A 493 -8.93 38.91 1.34
N SER A 494 -8.61 37.73 1.88
CA SER A 494 -7.24 37.38 2.27
C SER A 494 -6.37 36.89 1.10
N VAL A 495 -6.99 36.38 0.02
CA VAL A 495 -6.26 35.84 -1.14
C VAL A 495 -5.62 36.99 -1.92
N ARG A 496 -4.30 36.91 -2.11
CA ARG A 496 -3.50 37.93 -2.80
C ARG A 496 -2.57 37.29 -3.82
N LEU A 497 -2.40 37.98 -4.94
CA LEU A 497 -1.36 37.71 -5.92
C LEU A 497 -0.44 38.96 -6.00
N ASN A 498 0.85 38.77 -5.73
CA ASN A 498 1.86 39.82 -5.68
C ASN A 498 1.43 41.01 -4.80
N GLY A 499 0.83 40.72 -3.64
CA GLY A 499 0.34 41.70 -2.68
C GLY A 499 -1.01 42.33 -3.02
N GLN A 500 -1.54 42.14 -4.24
CA GLN A 500 -2.84 42.68 -4.65
C GLN A 500 -3.97 41.69 -4.34
N PRO A 501 -5.12 42.15 -3.83
CA PRO A 501 -6.28 41.29 -3.60
C PRO A 501 -6.72 40.58 -4.89
N LEU A 502 -7.03 39.28 -4.81
CA LEU A 502 -7.57 38.54 -5.93
C LEU A 502 -9.05 38.84 -6.11
N LEU A 503 -9.38 39.51 -7.21
CA LEU A 503 -10.77 39.79 -7.57
C LEU A 503 -11.41 38.56 -8.24
N PRO A 504 -12.68 38.25 -8.00
CA PRO A 504 -13.39 37.13 -8.65
C PRO A 504 -13.39 37.21 -10.19
N THR A 505 -13.34 38.44 -10.74
CA THR A 505 -13.32 38.70 -12.20
C THR A 505 -11.93 38.62 -12.83
N ALA A 506 -10.87 38.52 -12.02
CA ALA A 506 -9.49 38.43 -12.54
C ALA A 506 -9.32 37.12 -13.35
N GLN A 507 -8.46 37.18 -14.37
CA GLN A 507 -8.00 35.98 -15.09
C GLN A 507 -6.59 35.66 -14.64
N LEU A 508 -6.38 34.43 -14.20
CA LEU A 508 -5.07 33.93 -13.76
C LEU A 508 -4.56 32.85 -14.67
N ARG A 509 -3.28 32.91 -14.95
CA ARG A 509 -2.55 31.83 -15.60
C ARG A 509 -1.94 30.92 -14.52
N VAL A 510 -2.48 29.74 -14.34
CA VAL A 510 -2.19 28.81 -13.23
C VAL A 510 -1.44 27.60 -13.75
N THR A 511 -0.37 27.17 -13.06
CA THR A 511 0.36 25.92 -13.34
C THR A 511 0.13 24.89 -12.25
N VAL A 512 -0.08 23.65 -12.68
CA VAL A 512 -0.14 22.45 -11.83
C VAL A 512 0.46 21.24 -12.58
N ASN A 513 0.72 20.13 -11.89
CA ASN A 513 1.06 18.88 -12.55
C ASN A 513 -0.15 18.28 -13.30
N ALA A 514 0.10 17.39 -14.28
CA ALA A 514 -0.94 16.82 -15.13
C ALA A 514 -1.99 16.02 -14.33
N PHE A 515 -1.61 15.39 -13.24
CA PHE A 515 -2.53 14.70 -12.34
C PHE A 515 -3.57 15.66 -11.76
N MET A 516 -3.13 16.79 -11.19
CA MET A 516 -4.04 17.82 -10.68
C MET A 516 -4.86 18.45 -11.82
N ALA A 517 -4.25 18.72 -12.98
CA ALA A 517 -4.95 19.27 -14.14
C ALA A 517 -6.10 18.36 -14.62
N GLY A 518 -6.00 17.06 -14.40
CA GLY A 518 -7.05 16.05 -14.61
C GLY A 518 -8.10 16.00 -13.50
N GLY A 519 -7.98 16.82 -12.44
CA GLY A 519 -8.87 16.84 -11.27
C GLY A 519 -8.49 15.84 -10.18
N GLY A 520 -7.26 15.33 -10.20
CA GLY A 520 -6.71 14.46 -9.17
C GLY A 520 -6.70 15.11 -7.79
N ASP A 521 -6.59 14.29 -6.75
CA ASP A 521 -6.67 14.70 -5.34
C ASP A 521 -7.99 15.44 -5.00
N SER A 522 -9.08 15.13 -5.73
CA SER A 522 -10.40 15.77 -5.56
C SER A 522 -10.40 17.29 -5.79
N TYR A 523 -9.62 17.77 -6.78
CA TYR A 523 -9.63 19.14 -7.25
C TYR A 523 -10.30 19.28 -8.65
N PRO A 524 -11.61 18.98 -8.78
CA PRO A 524 -12.31 19.01 -10.08
C PRO A 524 -12.31 20.37 -10.75
N MET A 525 -12.06 21.46 -10.00
CA MET A 525 -12.01 22.82 -10.55
C MET A 525 -10.94 22.96 -11.63
N PHE A 526 -9.81 22.27 -11.54
CA PHE A 526 -8.78 22.31 -12.58
C PHE A 526 -9.27 21.77 -13.93
N LYS A 527 -10.29 20.90 -13.96
CA LYS A 527 -10.88 20.41 -15.24
C LYS A 527 -11.52 21.53 -16.06
N LEU A 528 -11.94 22.61 -15.41
CA LEU A 528 -12.57 23.78 -16.03
C LEU A 528 -11.56 24.76 -16.63
N GLY A 529 -10.26 24.56 -16.39
CA GLY A 529 -9.21 25.43 -16.93
C GLY A 529 -9.17 25.39 -18.46
N THR A 530 -9.03 26.58 -19.08
CA THR A 530 -8.96 26.79 -20.53
C THR A 530 -7.53 27.11 -20.99
N ASP A 531 -7.29 27.17 -22.29
CA ASP A 531 -5.99 27.53 -22.90
C ASP A 531 -4.82 26.74 -22.31
N ARG A 532 -4.95 25.44 -22.28
CA ARG A 532 -3.99 24.53 -21.66
C ARG A 532 -2.72 24.43 -22.49
N VAL A 533 -1.59 24.64 -21.84
CA VAL A 533 -0.25 24.43 -22.41
C VAL A 533 0.48 23.38 -21.57
N THR A 534 0.93 22.30 -22.22
CA THR A 534 1.75 21.27 -21.60
C THR A 534 3.22 21.67 -21.66
N GLY A 535 3.87 21.64 -20.49
CA GLY A 535 5.29 21.97 -20.30
C GLY A 535 6.18 20.75 -20.02
N VAL A 536 7.32 21.04 -19.41
CA VAL A 536 8.30 20.02 -18.98
C VAL A 536 7.74 19.12 -17.88
N MET A 537 8.44 18.04 -17.55
CA MET A 537 8.08 17.19 -16.40
C MET A 537 8.33 17.93 -15.08
N ASP A 538 7.53 17.60 -14.08
CA ASP A 538 7.61 18.18 -12.73
C ASP A 538 8.99 17.95 -12.07
N VAL A 539 9.57 16.78 -12.23
CA VAL A 539 10.93 16.46 -11.75
C VAL A 539 12.00 17.27 -12.49
N ASP A 540 11.85 17.50 -13.80
CA ASP A 540 12.80 18.33 -14.58
C ASP A 540 12.72 19.80 -14.18
N ALA A 541 11.52 20.30 -13.91
CA ALA A 541 11.33 21.65 -13.37
C ALA A 541 12.07 21.85 -12.03
N LEU A 542 11.98 20.84 -11.16
CA LEU A 542 12.70 20.85 -9.87
C LEU A 542 14.22 20.76 -10.10
N GLU A 543 14.69 19.93 -11.05
CA GLU A 543 16.10 19.83 -11.43
C GLU A 543 16.64 21.20 -11.89
N TYR A 544 15.97 21.85 -12.83
CA TYR A 544 16.39 23.17 -13.33
C TYR A 544 16.46 24.19 -12.20
N PHE A 545 15.47 24.17 -11.30
CA PHE A 545 15.43 25.10 -10.18
C PHE A 545 16.57 24.88 -9.19
N VAL A 546 16.89 23.62 -8.84
CA VAL A 546 18.02 23.29 -7.94
C VAL A 546 19.37 23.65 -8.59
N ARG A 547 19.54 23.39 -9.89
CA ARG A 547 20.74 23.76 -10.65
C ARG A 547 20.97 25.27 -10.66
N ASP A 548 19.90 26.03 -10.92
CA ASP A 548 19.96 27.48 -11.13
C ASP A 548 19.95 28.27 -9.82
N ASN A 549 19.70 27.62 -8.68
CA ASN A 549 19.68 28.21 -7.35
C ASN A 549 20.62 27.48 -6.37
N PRO A 550 21.95 27.54 -6.57
CA PRO A 550 22.88 26.88 -5.69
C PRO A 550 22.76 27.44 -4.26
N GLY A 551 22.77 26.54 -3.26
CA GLY A 551 22.66 26.92 -1.84
C GLY A 551 21.21 27.08 -1.34
N LEU A 552 20.24 26.40 -1.98
CA LEU A 552 18.88 26.32 -1.47
C LEU A 552 18.84 25.88 0.00
N ALA A 553 18.00 26.57 0.77
CA ALA A 553 17.72 26.30 2.18
C ALA A 553 16.24 26.55 2.47
N PRO A 554 15.70 26.07 3.59
CA PRO A 554 14.31 26.35 4.00
C PRO A 554 14.05 27.85 4.09
N GLY A 555 13.00 28.31 3.38
CA GLY A 555 12.50 29.68 3.46
C GLY A 555 11.52 29.87 4.62
N VAL A 556 11.06 31.12 4.78
CA VAL A 556 10.02 31.45 5.76
C VAL A 556 8.68 30.90 5.26
N LEU A 557 7.97 30.18 6.13
CA LEU A 557 6.63 29.64 5.88
C LEU A 557 5.59 30.67 6.28
N ASN A 558 5.15 31.50 5.32
CA ASN A 558 4.22 32.60 5.53
C ASN A 558 3.30 32.89 4.33
N ARG A 559 3.24 31.99 3.36
CA ARG A 559 2.34 32.14 2.21
C ARG A 559 0.91 31.73 2.55
N ILE A 560 0.76 30.77 3.46
CA ILE A 560 -0.52 30.28 3.95
C ILE A 560 -0.58 30.54 5.46
N VAL A 561 -1.61 31.22 5.91
CA VAL A 561 -1.82 31.49 7.33
C VAL A 561 -3.07 30.78 7.82
N ARG A 562 -2.94 30.05 8.91
CA ARG A 562 -4.09 29.47 9.63
C ARG A 562 -4.43 30.39 10.81
N VAL A 563 -5.70 30.71 10.94
CA VAL A 563 -6.27 31.33 12.13
C VAL A 563 -7.19 30.35 12.84
N ASN A 564 -7.27 30.47 14.20
CA ASN A 564 -8.03 29.59 15.08
C ASN A 564 -7.49 28.14 15.06
#